data_0f2d440aaedbf0b6f48ec67aadf568f8
#
_entry.id   0f2d440aaedbf0b6f48ec67aadf568f8
#
_cell.length_a   1.000
_cell.length_b   1.000
_cell.length_c   1.000
_cell.angle_alpha   90.00
_cell.angle_beta   90.00
_cell.angle_gamma   90.00
#
_symmetry.space_group_name_H-M   'P 1'
#
loop_
_entity.id
_entity.type
_entity.pdbx_description
1 polymer ?
#
loop_
_entity_poly.entity_id
_entity_poly.type
_entity_poly.pdbx_seq_one_letter_code
_entity_poly.pdbx_strand_id
1 'polypeptide(L)'
;MLLGMLTNRGARIPVFAGSRILGVQGQNEGKEVLVIVRDGERQVGVAIDEVEDVIMADLTTMQQPMDSMRGGGIVRGVVQSEHRLVAVLDTRAIVRMGARALPELA
;
A
#
# COMPACT_ATOMS: atom_id res chain seq x y z
N MET A 1 0.59 -4.26 13.32
CA MET A 1 0.69 -3.86 11.92
C MET A 1 0.64 -5.05 10.95
N LEU A 2 1.41 -6.09 11.21
CA LEU A 2 1.37 -7.31 10.40
C LEU A 2 0.09 -8.09 10.68
N LEU A 3 -0.67 -8.42 9.64
CA LEU A 3 -1.87 -9.23 9.74
C LEU A 3 -1.56 -10.73 9.70
N GLY A 4 -0.55 -11.13 8.95
CA GLY A 4 -0.19 -12.52 8.80
C GLY A 4 0.71 -12.76 7.60
N MET A 5 0.81 -14.03 7.22
CA MET A 5 1.61 -14.46 6.08
C MET A 5 0.71 -15.18 5.08
N LEU A 6 0.92 -14.88 3.82
CA LEU A 6 0.28 -15.57 2.71
C LEU A 6 1.32 -16.38 1.96
N THR A 7 0.98 -17.61 1.58
CA THR A 7 1.81 -18.41 0.70
C THR A 7 1.22 -18.35 -0.70
N ASN A 8 2.00 -17.87 -1.66
CA ASN A 8 1.59 -17.78 -3.04
C ASN A 8 2.71 -18.27 -3.94
N ARG A 9 2.46 -19.33 -4.69
CA ARG A 9 3.45 -19.94 -5.61
C ARG A 9 4.77 -20.25 -4.92
N GLY A 10 4.71 -20.77 -3.70
CA GLY A 10 5.89 -21.11 -2.93
C GLY A 10 6.57 -19.96 -2.22
N ALA A 11 6.14 -18.72 -2.45
CA ALA A 11 6.69 -17.55 -1.77
C ALA A 11 5.85 -17.20 -0.55
N ARG A 12 6.52 -16.83 0.54
CA ARG A 12 5.86 -16.34 1.74
C ARG A 12 5.79 -14.82 1.68
N ILE A 13 4.56 -14.30 1.74
CA ILE A 13 4.30 -12.87 1.55
C ILE A 13 3.72 -12.31 2.83
N PRO A 14 4.38 -11.34 3.50
CA PRO A 14 3.80 -10.67 4.66
C PRO A 14 2.63 -9.79 4.22
N VAL A 15 1.56 -9.81 5.01
CA VAL A 15 0.33 -9.07 4.72
C VAL A 15 0.10 -8.01 5.78
N PHE A 16 -0.13 -6.79 5.36
CA PHE A 16 -0.38 -5.64 6.22
C PHE A 16 -1.73 -5.02 5.90
N ALA A 17 -2.36 -4.42 6.91
CA ALA A 17 -3.57 -3.65 6.70
C ALA A 17 -3.24 -2.33 6.00
N GLY A 18 -3.90 -2.06 4.87
CA GLY A 18 -3.69 -0.82 4.11
C GLY A 18 -4.01 0.42 4.93
N SER A 19 -5.05 0.36 5.76
CA SER A 19 -5.42 1.46 6.65
C SER A 19 -4.30 1.82 7.62
N ARG A 20 -3.58 0.83 8.12
CA ARG A 20 -2.47 1.08 9.05
C ARG A 20 -1.24 1.64 8.34
N ILE A 21 -0.99 1.19 7.12
CA ILE A 21 0.09 1.73 6.30
C ILE A 21 -0.10 3.22 6.06
N LEU A 22 -1.34 3.61 5.75
CA LEU A 22 -1.69 5.00 5.45
C LEU A 22 -1.98 5.83 6.68
N GLY A 23 -2.08 5.21 7.87
CA GLY A 23 -2.41 5.92 9.09
C GLY A 23 -3.85 6.41 9.14
N VAL A 24 -4.75 5.74 8.44
CA VAL A 24 -6.17 6.08 8.43
C VAL A 24 -6.97 4.98 9.12
N GLN A 25 -8.18 5.31 9.57
CA GLN A 25 -9.07 4.32 10.12
C GLN A 25 -9.77 3.59 8.99
N GLY A 26 -9.57 2.27 8.92
CA GLY A 26 -10.23 1.41 7.98
C GLY A 26 -11.28 0.56 8.67
N GLN A 27 -12.40 0.35 8.00
CA GLN A 27 -13.42 -0.58 8.47
C GLN A 27 -13.31 -1.85 7.65
N ASN A 28 -12.59 -2.83 8.18
CA ASN A 28 -12.54 -4.15 7.57
C ASN A 28 -13.68 -5.00 8.14
N GLU A 29 -14.82 -4.97 7.49
CA GLU A 29 -15.97 -5.80 7.89
C GLU A 29 -16.02 -7.10 7.08
N GLY A 30 -14.91 -7.82 7.03
CA GLY A 30 -14.84 -9.13 6.41
C GLY A 30 -14.83 -9.15 4.88
N LYS A 31 -14.78 -8.00 4.24
CA LYS A 31 -14.58 -7.89 2.79
C LYS A 31 -13.24 -7.27 2.53
N GLU A 32 -12.24 -8.12 2.36
CA GLU A 32 -10.90 -7.66 2.10
C GLU A 32 -10.45 -8.04 0.71
N VAL A 33 -9.87 -7.09 0.03
CA VAL A 33 -9.16 -7.31 -1.22
C VAL A 33 -7.67 -7.26 -0.90
N LEU A 34 -6.95 -8.25 -1.37
CA LEU A 34 -5.50 -8.30 -1.18
C LEU A 34 -4.81 -7.81 -2.44
N VAL A 35 -4.00 -6.79 -2.30
CA VAL A 35 -3.15 -6.28 -3.37
C VAL A 35 -1.73 -6.74 -3.10
N ILE A 36 -1.12 -7.41 -4.06
CA ILE A 36 0.28 -7.81 -3.96
C ILE A 36 1.15 -6.72 -4.58
N VAL A 37 2.00 -6.15 -3.77
CA VAL A 37 2.97 -5.12 -4.20
C VAL A 37 4.33 -5.76 -4.33
N ARG A 38 4.96 -5.59 -5.46
CA ARG A 38 6.25 -6.22 -5.76
C ARG A 38 7.30 -5.20 -6.15
N ASP A 39 8.51 -5.40 -5.63
CA ASP A 39 9.71 -4.68 -6.04
C ASP A 39 10.82 -5.74 -6.22
N GLY A 40 11.12 -6.04 -7.48
CA GLY A 40 12.02 -7.14 -7.81
C GLY A 40 11.43 -8.48 -7.35
N GLU A 41 12.15 -9.22 -6.52
CA GLU A 41 11.70 -10.50 -5.99
C GLU A 41 10.93 -10.37 -4.67
N ARG A 42 10.95 -9.18 -4.07
CA ARG A 42 10.27 -8.94 -2.81
C ARG A 42 8.81 -8.60 -3.05
N GLN A 43 7.95 -9.21 -2.26
CA GLN A 43 6.51 -9.03 -2.35
C GLN A 43 5.91 -8.72 -0.98
N VAL A 44 4.92 -7.87 -0.96
CA VAL A 44 4.15 -7.51 0.24
C VAL A 44 2.68 -7.51 -0.14
N GLY A 45 1.86 -8.09 0.71
CA GLY A 45 0.41 -8.03 0.56
C GLY A 45 -0.15 -6.86 1.36
N VAL A 46 -1.05 -6.12 0.75
CA VAL A 46 -1.75 -5.01 1.39
C VAL A 46 -3.23 -5.32 1.34
N ALA A 47 -3.84 -5.48 2.52
CA ALA A 47 -5.28 -5.71 2.62
C ALA A 47 -6.00 -4.37 2.58
N ILE A 48 -6.92 -4.23 1.65
CA ILE A 48 -7.71 -3.02 1.43
C ILE A 48 -9.20 -3.37 1.41
N ASP A 49 -10.06 -2.36 1.55
CA ASP A 49 -11.50 -2.58 1.58
C ASP A 49 -12.05 -2.92 0.19
N GLU A 50 -11.65 -2.14 -0.81
CA GLU A 50 -12.13 -2.35 -2.18
C GLU A 50 -11.21 -1.67 -3.19
N VAL A 51 -11.31 -2.09 -4.44
CA VAL A 51 -10.74 -1.38 -5.58
C VAL A 51 -11.87 -0.61 -6.25
N GLU A 52 -11.81 0.71 -6.19
CA GLU A 52 -12.86 1.53 -6.81
C GLU A 52 -12.73 1.60 -8.33
N ASP A 53 -11.51 1.78 -8.82
CA ASP A 53 -11.28 1.99 -10.24
C ASP A 53 -9.81 1.78 -10.60
N VAL A 54 -9.57 1.63 -11.89
CA VAL A 54 -8.22 1.68 -12.47
C VAL A 54 -8.19 2.88 -13.41
N ILE A 55 -7.31 3.82 -13.12
CA ILE A 55 -7.24 5.08 -13.85
C ILE A 55 -5.91 5.23 -14.58
N MET A 56 -5.95 6.01 -15.66
CA MET A 56 -4.72 6.47 -16.31
C MET A 56 -4.31 7.78 -15.65
N ALA A 57 -3.18 7.77 -14.97
CA ALA A 57 -2.67 8.96 -14.28
C ALA A 57 -1.46 9.52 -15.02
N ASP A 58 -1.46 10.83 -15.22
CA ASP A 58 -0.29 11.53 -15.75
C ASP A 58 0.64 11.89 -14.59
N LEU A 59 1.68 11.10 -14.42
CA LEU A 59 2.63 11.29 -13.32
C LEU A 59 3.48 12.54 -13.47
N THR A 60 3.51 13.15 -14.67
CA THR A 60 4.22 14.42 -14.85
C THR A 60 3.52 15.57 -14.14
N THR A 61 2.24 15.41 -13.82
CA THR A 61 1.45 16.40 -13.08
C THR A 61 1.46 16.16 -11.57
N MET A 62 2.19 15.16 -11.12
CA MET A 62 2.21 14.80 -9.70
C MET A 62 2.78 15.93 -8.84
N GLN A 63 2.04 16.26 -7.80
CA GLN A 63 2.43 17.29 -6.83
C GLN A 63 2.92 16.66 -5.54
N GLN A 64 3.62 17.44 -4.73
CA GLN A 64 4.07 17.00 -3.42
C GLN A 64 2.86 16.64 -2.54
N PRO A 65 2.97 15.60 -1.71
CA PRO A 65 1.91 15.25 -0.80
C PRO A 65 1.73 16.33 0.25
N MET A 66 0.48 16.56 0.67
CA MET A 66 0.20 17.43 1.81
C MET A 66 0.77 16.79 3.09
N ASP A 67 1.07 17.61 4.08
CA ASP A 67 1.67 17.12 5.32
C ASP A 67 0.84 16.04 6.00
N SER A 68 -0.49 16.15 5.92
CA SER A 68 -1.40 15.15 6.46
C SER A 68 -1.34 13.81 5.73
N MET A 69 -0.80 13.78 4.52
CA MET A 69 -0.68 12.59 3.70
C MET A 69 0.71 11.93 3.73
N ARG A 70 1.66 12.54 4.44
CA ARG A 70 3.05 12.08 4.42
C ARG A 70 3.32 10.87 5.31
N GLY A 71 2.31 10.13 5.74
CA GLY A 71 2.45 9.01 6.66
C GLY A 71 3.64 8.09 6.37
N GLY A 72 4.78 8.30 7.06
CA GLY A 72 5.94 7.44 6.98
C GLY A 72 6.67 7.39 5.64
N GLY A 73 6.46 8.34 4.75
CA GLY A 73 7.14 8.37 3.45
C GLY A 73 6.54 7.42 2.41
N ILE A 74 5.37 6.88 2.67
CA ILE A 74 4.71 5.92 1.77
C ILE A 74 4.00 6.62 0.62
N VAL A 75 3.54 7.84 0.84
CA VAL A 75 2.88 8.63 -0.21
C VAL A 75 3.95 9.37 -1.01
N ARG A 76 4.06 9.02 -2.29
CA ARG A 76 5.03 9.61 -3.19
C ARG A 76 4.61 10.99 -3.68
N GLY A 77 3.31 11.18 -3.88
CA GLY A 77 2.74 12.42 -4.36
C GLY A 77 1.25 12.33 -4.54
N VAL A 78 0.68 13.35 -5.14
CA VAL A 78 -0.76 13.45 -5.39
C VAL A 78 -0.99 13.82 -6.84
N VAL A 79 -1.91 13.13 -7.50
CA VAL A 79 -2.37 13.48 -8.84
C VAL A 79 -3.86 13.80 -8.78
N GLN A 80 -4.31 14.64 -9.68
CA GLN A 80 -5.72 14.95 -9.82
C GLN A 80 -6.33 14.10 -10.93
N SER A 81 -7.45 13.45 -10.64
CA SER A 81 -8.19 12.66 -11.61
C SER A 81 -9.68 12.91 -11.40
N GLU A 82 -10.35 13.42 -12.41
CA GLU A 82 -11.82 13.64 -12.40
C GLU A 82 -12.32 14.36 -11.14
N HIS A 83 -11.70 15.48 -10.79
CA HIS A 83 -12.03 16.30 -9.61
C HIS A 83 -11.70 15.64 -8.28
N ARG A 84 -10.98 14.52 -8.28
CA ARG A 84 -10.51 13.86 -7.07
C ARG A 84 -9.00 13.99 -6.94
N LEU A 85 -8.53 14.12 -5.72
CA LEU A 85 -7.12 13.99 -5.43
C LEU A 85 -6.81 12.53 -5.12
N VAL A 86 -5.87 11.97 -5.85
CA VAL A 86 -5.47 10.57 -5.69
C VAL A 86 -4.03 10.53 -5.17
N ALA A 87 -3.85 9.92 -4.01
CA ALA A 87 -2.51 9.70 -3.46
C ALA A 87 -1.81 8.58 -4.21
N VAL A 88 -0.61 8.87 -4.69
CA VAL A 88 0.24 7.88 -5.36
C VAL A 88 1.19 7.30 -4.32
N LEU A 89 1.14 6.00 -4.14
CA LEU A 89 1.95 5.32 -3.14
C LEU A 89 3.30 4.92 -3.71
N ASP A 90 4.31 4.92 -2.84
CA ASP A 90 5.65 4.46 -3.17
C ASP A 90 5.74 2.96 -2.89
N THR A 91 5.77 2.15 -3.94
CA THR A 91 5.84 0.70 -3.83
C THR A 91 7.11 0.21 -3.16
N ARG A 92 8.24 0.89 -3.39
CA ARG A 92 9.50 0.54 -2.73
C ARG A 92 9.42 0.76 -1.23
N ALA A 93 8.80 1.86 -0.79
CA ALA A 93 8.64 2.15 0.62
C ALA A 93 7.77 1.10 1.30
N ILE A 94 6.69 0.67 0.64
CA ILE A 94 5.81 -0.37 1.15
C ILE A 94 6.57 -1.70 1.30
N VAL A 95 7.33 -2.10 0.28
CA VAL A 95 8.08 -3.35 0.29
C VAL A 95 9.18 -3.32 1.37
N ARG A 96 9.87 -2.19 1.53
CA ARG A 96 10.88 -2.04 2.59
C ARG A 96 10.28 -2.16 3.98
N MET A 97 9.09 -1.61 4.17
CA MET A 97 8.38 -1.73 5.43
C MET A 97 8.07 -3.20 5.73
N GLY A 98 7.63 -3.95 4.72
CA GLY A 98 7.40 -5.38 4.86
C GLY A 98 8.68 -6.15 5.19
N ALA A 99 9.79 -5.81 4.57
CA ALA A 99 11.07 -6.45 4.83
C ALA A 99 11.54 -6.22 6.26
N ARG A 100 11.27 -5.05 6.83
CA ARG A 100 11.62 -4.75 8.23
C ARG A 100 10.79 -5.55 9.22
N ALA A 101 9.58 -5.94 8.85
CA ALA A 101 8.70 -6.72 9.71
C ALA A 101 9.03 -8.21 9.66
N LEU A 102 9.72 -8.70 8.64
CA LEU A 102 10.05 -10.12 8.49
C LEU A 102 10.83 -10.70 9.68
N PRO A 103 11.81 -10.00 10.29
CA PRO A 103 12.50 -10.53 11.46
C PRO A 103 11.58 -10.82 12.65
N GLU A 104 10.45 -10.17 12.75
CA GLU A 104 9.47 -10.40 13.82
C GLU A 104 8.77 -11.76 13.68
N LEU A 105 8.89 -12.38 12.50
CA LEU A 105 8.25 -13.65 12.18
C LEU A 105 9.19 -14.86 12.24
N ALA A 106 10.46 -14.60 12.42
CA ALA A 106 11.46 -15.67 12.44
C ALA A 106 11.45 -16.44 13.77
#